data_1ad4d26bc618c2868e50c212ef1c47ef
#
_entry.id   1ad4d26bc618c2868e50c212ef1c47ef
#
_cell.length_a   1.000
_cell.length_b   1.000
_cell.length_c   1.000
_cell.angle_alpha   90.00
_cell.angle_beta   90.00
_cell.angle_gamma   90.00
#
_symmetry.space_group_name_H-M   'P 1'
#
loop_
_entity.id
_entity.type
_entity.pdbx_description
1 polymer ?
#
loop_
_entity_poly.entity_id
_entity_poly.type
_entity_poly.pdbx_seq_one_letter_code
_entity_poly.pdbx_strand_id
1 'polypeptide(L)'
;MPSTGLAVISITFSMVLGMACQQGKPEDQQTNVETSMTDTVTQGPKPIAEPLVTHMYSADPSAHVFEDKVYIYPSHDIETEAPQNDAGDHFDMRDYHVLSMNSVPGEVTDHGVALQLKDIPWASKQLWAPDAAFRNGTYYLYFPAKDKTDAFRIGVATSPSPTGPFSAQPEPIAGSYSIDPTVFKDADGKHYMYFGGIWGGQLQRWATGKFDPNGSKTDLQKDHSPAIGPRVVKMKEDMLGFAEAAKEVRILDQGGNPILGGDHDRRFFEAAWMHRYNGKYYFSYSTGDTHFICYATGDNPYGPFTWQGIILKPVIGWTNHHSIVEFKGKWYLFYHDSVLSGGQTHLRNVRVTELRHRPDGTIETIDPYTE
;
A
#
# COMPACT_ATOMS: atom_id res chain seq x y z
N MET A 1 -65.04 3.88 -6.05
CA MET A 1 -65.94 2.86 -5.48
C MET A 1 -65.61 1.51 -6.12
N PRO A 2 -65.52 0.38 -5.44
CA PRO A 2 -65.38 0.09 -4.02
C PRO A 2 -63.95 -0.36 -3.66
N SER A 3 -63.37 -0.18 -2.50
CA SER A 3 -63.57 -0.59 -1.08
C SER A 3 -63.25 -2.05 -0.78
N THR A 4 -62.45 -2.17 0.31
CA THR A 4 -62.29 -3.28 1.27
C THR A 4 -61.21 -4.32 0.94
N GLY A 5 -60.45 -4.81 1.88
CA GLY A 5 -60.51 -4.75 3.33
C GLY A 5 -59.26 -5.33 3.99
N LEU A 6 -59.00 -4.84 5.19
CA LEU A 6 -57.99 -5.31 6.15
C LEU A 6 -58.38 -6.70 6.70
N ALA A 7 -57.41 -7.57 6.85
CA ALA A 7 -57.52 -8.76 7.75
C ALA A 7 -56.46 -8.70 8.82
N VAL A 8 -56.87 -8.50 10.03
CA VAL A 8 -56.08 -8.62 11.28
C VAL A 8 -56.20 -10.07 11.79
N ILE A 9 -55.08 -10.72 11.99
CA ILE A 9 -55.02 -12.03 12.66
C ILE A 9 -54.39 -11.83 14.04
N SER A 10 -55.27 -11.96 15.08
CA SER A 10 -54.88 -12.10 16.48
C SER A 10 -54.51 -13.53 16.80
N ILE A 11 -53.38 -13.77 17.42
CA ILE A 11 -53.00 -15.06 18.00
C ILE A 11 -52.99 -14.88 19.53
N THR A 12 -53.90 -15.60 20.18
CA THR A 12 -54.09 -15.67 21.62
C THR A 12 -53.08 -16.64 22.25
N PHE A 13 -52.48 -16.18 23.36
CA PHE A 13 -51.65 -17.01 24.26
C PHE A 13 -52.55 -17.74 25.25
N SER A 14 -52.39 -19.06 25.35
CA SER A 14 -52.96 -19.84 26.43
C SER A 14 -51.89 -20.27 27.43
N MET A 15 -52.05 -19.76 28.68
CA MET A 15 -51.31 -20.27 29.84
C MET A 15 -51.88 -21.59 30.28
N VAL A 16 -51.00 -22.54 30.58
CA VAL A 16 -51.36 -23.73 31.39
C VAL A 16 -50.50 -23.72 32.64
N LEU A 17 -51.17 -23.55 33.80
CA LEU A 17 -50.63 -23.80 35.16
C LEU A 17 -50.66 -25.31 35.43
N GLY A 18 -49.58 -25.87 35.93
CA GLY A 18 -49.49 -27.19 36.47
C GLY A 18 -48.73 -27.23 37.79
N MET A 19 -49.39 -27.66 38.84
CA MET A 19 -48.99 -27.67 40.24
C MET A 19 -47.92 -28.67 40.63
N ALA A 20 -47.25 -28.34 41.71
CA ALA A 20 -46.17 -28.97 42.43
C ALA A 20 -46.44 -30.41 42.92
N CYS A 21 -45.36 -31.16 43.10
CA CYS A 21 -45.17 -32.13 44.18
C CYS A 21 -43.71 -32.12 44.63
N GLN A 22 -43.49 -31.85 45.92
CA GLN A 22 -42.22 -32.02 46.63
C GLN A 22 -41.95 -33.51 46.92
N GLN A 23 -40.71 -33.95 46.78
CA GLN A 23 -40.12 -35.01 47.59
C GLN A 23 -38.57 -34.97 47.54
N GLY A 24 -37.98 -34.90 48.71
CA GLY A 24 -36.82 -35.59 49.25
C GLY A 24 -35.42 -35.38 48.61
N LYS A 25 -34.53 -34.70 49.35
CA LYS A 25 -33.07 -34.70 49.19
C LYS A 25 -32.46 -36.10 49.38
N PRO A 26 -31.31 -36.36 48.72
CA PRO A 26 -30.10 -36.63 49.50
C PRO A 26 -28.96 -35.68 49.12
N GLU A 27 -28.13 -35.39 50.12
CA GLU A 27 -26.85 -34.69 50.01
C GLU A 27 -25.89 -35.45 49.15
N ASP A 28 -25.32 -34.77 48.14
CA ASP A 28 -24.12 -35.24 47.44
C ASP A 28 -23.05 -34.17 47.51
N GLN A 29 -21.89 -34.62 47.94
CA GLN A 29 -20.70 -33.80 48.13
C GLN A 29 -20.22 -33.24 46.77
N GLN A 30 -20.24 -31.93 46.67
CA GLN A 30 -19.52 -31.21 45.57
C GLN A 30 -18.03 -31.30 45.82
N THR A 31 -17.36 -32.19 45.12
CA THR A 31 -15.94 -32.03 44.83
C THR A 31 -15.75 -30.88 43.83
N ASN A 32 -15.27 -29.74 44.28
CA ASN A 32 -14.78 -28.69 43.39
C ASN A 32 -13.58 -29.20 42.64
N VAL A 33 -13.78 -29.58 41.39
CA VAL A 33 -12.72 -29.69 40.39
C VAL A 33 -12.59 -28.29 39.77
N GLU A 34 -11.66 -27.50 40.29
CA GLU A 34 -11.16 -26.35 39.56
C GLU A 34 -10.51 -26.83 38.25
N THR A 35 -11.29 -26.82 37.19
CA THR A 35 -10.76 -26.95 35.85
C THR A 35 -10.09 -25.62 35.53
N SER A 36 -8.79 -25.55 35.74
CA SER A 36 -7.94 -24.50 35.20
C SER A 36 -8.07 -24.55 33.67
N MET A 37 -8.97 -23.71 33.12
CA MET A 37 -8.93 -23.37 31.71
C MET A 37 -7.70 -22.47 31.54
N THR A 38 -6.58 -23.09 31.18
CA THR A 38 -5.51 -22.36 30.53
C THR A 38 -6.07 -21.91 29.19
N ASP A 39 -6.47 -20.65 29.10
CA ASP A 39 -6.68 -19.96 27.83
C ASP A 39 -5.36 -20.03 27.06
N THR A 40 -5.24 -21.03 26.21
CA THR A 40 -4.26 -21.03 25.12
C THR A 40 -4.73 -19.94 24.17
N VAL A 41 -4.34 -18.69 24.46
CA VAL A 41 -4.36 -17.64 23.46
C VAL A 41 -3.48 -18.16 22.33
N THR A 42 -4.09 -18.64 21.27
CA THR A 42 -3.39 -18.91 20.02
C THR A 42 -2.84 -17.58 19.57
N GLN A 43 -1.56 -17.33 19.85
CA GLN A 43 -0.87 -16.17 19.32
C GLN A 43 -0.98 -16.26 17.80
N GLY A 44 -1.49 -15.18 17.19
CA GLY A 44 -1.51 -15.07 15.74
C GLY A 44 -0.09 -15.21 15.15
N PRO A 45 0.04 -15.33 13.82
CA PRO A 45 1.33 -15.53 13.19
C PRO A 45 2.31 -14.43 13.60
N LYS A 46 3.54 -14.83 13.99
CA LYS A 46 4.54 -13.90 14.48
C LYS A 46 5.31 -13.28 13.31
N PRO A 47 5.36 -11.95 13.19
CA PRO A 47 6.17 -11.28 12.17
C PRO A 47 7.67 -11.64 12.27
N ILE A 48 8.34 -11.75 11.12
CA ILE A 48 9.79 -11.99 11.05
C ILE A 48 10.65 -10.78 11.42
N ALA A 49 10.03 -9.58 11.45
CA ALA A 49 10.67 -8.32 11.79
C ALA A 49 9.76 -7.48 12.67
N GLU A 50 10.35 -6.68 13.56
CA GLU A 50 9.62 -5.73 14.39
C GLU A 50 9.22 -4.48 13.58
N PRO A 51 8.15 -3.72 13.97
CA PRO A 51 7.86 -2.42 13.41
C PRO A 51 9.05 -1.46 13.55
N LEU A 52 9.29 -0.62 12.54
CA LEU A 52 10.36 0.40 12.65
C LEU A 52 10.10 1.38 13.79
N VAL A 53 8.84 1.76 13.98
CA VAL A 53 8.37 2.61 15.09
C VAL A 53 7.02 2.10 15.60
N THR A 54 6.70 2.38 16.87
CA THR A 54 5.45 1.94 17.53
C THR A 54 4.65 3.11 18.12
N HIS A 55 5.19 4.32 18.07
CA HIS A 55 4.54 5.52 18.60
C HIS A 55 3.56 6.18 17.60
N MET A 56 3.61 5.73 16.35
CA MET A 56 2.68 6.11 15.29
C MET A 56 2.46 4.94 14.34
N TYR A 57 1.37 4.97 13.60
CA TYR A 57 1.13 4.06 12.48
C TYR A 57 1.75 4.62 11.21
N SER A 58 2.39 3.74 10.43
CA SER A 58 3.14 4.13 9.23
C SER A 58 3.03 3.07 8.16
N ALA A 59 2.93 3.48 6.90
CA ALA A 59 2.71 2.56 5.78
C ALA A 59 3.50 2.97 4.53
N ASP A 60 3.34 2.20 3.47
CA ASP A 60 3.77 2.54 2.10
C ASP A 60 5.22 3.05 2.07
N PRO A 61 6.19 2.27 2.60
CA PRO A 61 7.54 2.77 2.83
C PRO A 61 8.27 3.04 1.52
N SER A 62 8.71 4.27 1.31
CA SER A 62 9.68 4.63 0.28
C SER A 62 11.05 4.82 0.93
N ALA A 63 11.95 3.87 0.75
CA ALA A 63 13.28 3.86 1.35
C ALA A 63 14.36 4.25 0.33
N HIS A 64 15.23 5.18 0.72
CA HIS A 64 16.35 5.66 -0.10
C HIS A 64 17.62 5.78 0.72
N VAL A 65 18.77 5.63 0.07
CA VAL A 65 20.07 5.90 0.67
C VAL A 65 20.53 7.28 0.27
N PHE A 66 20.59 8.19 1.24
CA PHE A 66 21.17 9.52 1.11
C PHE A 66 22.21 9.69 2.23
N GLU A 67 23.33 10.35 1.94
CA GLU A 67 24.35 10.72 2.95
C GLU A 67 24.78 9.52 3.83
N ASP A 68 24.95 8.35 3.22
CA ASP A 68 25.33 7.08 3.90
C ASP A 68 24.35 6.60 4.99
N LYS A 69 23.09 7.04 4.94
CA LYS A 69 21.98 6.61 5.79
C LYS A 69 20.80 6.15 4.94
N VAL A 70 19.98 5.28 5.52
CA VAL A 70 18.67 4.96 4.95
C VAL A 70 17.66 5.95 5.50
N TYR A 71 16.96 6.64 4.58
CA TYR A 71 15.80 7.46 4.89
C TYR A 71 14.55 6.77 4.37
N ILE A 72 13.51 6.75 5.18
CA ILE A 72 12.23 6.16 4.87
C ILE A 72 11.17 7.24 4.91
N TYR A 73 10.39 7.35 3.83
CA TYR A 73 9.29 8.30 3.67
C TYR A 73 7.99 7.50 3.66
N PRO A 74 7.38 7.26 4.82
CA PRO A 74 6.14 6.51 4.91
C PRO A 74 4.92 7.42 4.76
N SER A 75 3.77 6.83 4.42
CA SER A 75 2.47 7.39 4.77
C SER A 75 2.29 7.39 6.28
N HIS A 76 1.63 8.40 6.85
CA HIS A 76 1.27 8.45 8.26
C HIS A 76 -0.21 8.08 8.42
N ASP A 77 -0.46 6.86 8.84
CA ASP A 77 -1.80 6.36 9.09
C ASP A 77 -2.36 6.95 10.39
N ILE A 78 -3.63 7.34 10.37
CA ILE A 78 -4.32 7.92 11.52
C ILE A 78 -5.65 7.24 11.77
N GLU A 79 -6.11 7.29 13.01
CA GLU A 79 -7.49 6.94 13.37
C GLU A 79 -8.47 7.86 12.63
N THR A 80 -9.54 7.30 12.10
CA THR A 80 -10.55 8.04 11.35
C THR A 80 -11.93 7.42 11.51
N GLU A 81 -12.96 8.27 11.39
CA GLU A 81 -14.36 7.85 11.29
C GLU A 81 -14.82 7.69 9.83
N ALA A 82 -13.92 7.89 8.86
CA ALA A 82 -14.25 7.72 7.45
C ALA A 82 -14.64 6.28 7.14
N PRO A 83 -15.64 6.06 6.28
CA PRO A 83 -16.13 4.71 6.00
C PRO A 83 -15.08 3.86 5.28
N GLN A 84 -14.93 2.62 5.69
CA GLN A 84 -14.13 1.64 4.95
C GLN A 84 -14.86 1.26 3.66
N ASN A 85 -14.23 1.52 2.52
CA ASN A 85 -14.78 1.24 1.18
C ASN A 85 -13.70 1.12 0.11
N ASP A 86 -14.09 0.69 -1.11
CA ASP A 86 -13.19 0.49 -2.25
C ASP A 86 -12.63 1.81 -2.84
N ALA A 87 -13.14 2.96 -2.43
CA ALA A 87 -12.58 4.26 -2.77
C ALA A 87 -11.42 4.68 -1.85
N GLY A 88 -11.17 3.88 -0.80
CA GLY A 88 -10.07 4.10 0.16
C GLY A 88 -10.30 5.29 1.10
N ASP A 89 -11.57 5.67 1.38
CA ASP A 89 -11.85 6.86 2.20
C ASP A 89 -11.29 6.73 3.64
N HIS A 90 -11.16 5.51 4.16
CA HIS A 90 -10.59 5.20 5.46
C HIS A 90 -9.06 5.38 5.54
N PHE A 91 -8.37 5.54 4.42
CA PHE A 91 -6.96 5.94 4.38
C PHE A 91 -6.87 7.47 4.35
N ASP A 92 -7.18 8.12 5.49
CA ASP A 92 -7.33 9.59 5.63
C ASP A 92 -6.02 10.25 6.11
N MET A 93 -4.90 9.91 5.49
CA MET A 93 -3.58 10.47 5.84
C MET A 93 -3.50 11.96 5.53
N ARG A 94 -2.86 12.74 6.43
CA ARG A 94 -2.84 14.21 6.40
C ARG A 94 -1.46 14.84 6.46
N ASP A 95 -0.43 14.06 6.72
CA ASP A 95 0.96 14.51 6.71
C ASP A 95 1.92 13.36 6.39
N TYR A 96 3.19 13.70 6.24
CA TYR A 96 4.30 12.77 6.10
C TYR A 96 5.33 13.02 7.18
N HIS A 97 5.85 11.95 7.76
CA HIS A 97 7.06 11.93 8.56
C HIS A 97 8.25 11.47 7.73
N VAL A 98 9.45 11.69 8.23
CA VAL A 98 10.66 11.08 7.71
C VAL A 98 11.33 10.29 8.81
N LEU A 99 11.60 9.03 8.54
CA LEU A 99 12.37 8.16 9.42
C LEU A 99 13.79 8.00 8.86
N SER A 100 14.78 7.76 9.71
CA SER A 100 16.11 7.41 9.24
C SER A 100 16.81 6.39 10.14
N MET A 101 17.78 5.65 9.57
CA MET A 101 18.61 4.70 10.27
C MET A 101 20.03 4.63 9.70
N ASN A 102 21.03 4.43 10.58
CA ASN A 102 22.44 4.34 10.20
C ASN A 102 22.89 2.90 9.86
N SER A 103 22.09 1.93 10.23
CA SER A 103 22.28 0.49 9.94
C SER A 103 20.92 -0.18 9.79
N VAL A 104 20.85 -1.27 9.03
CA VAL A 104 19.65 -2.07 8.85
C VAL A 104 19.98 -3.52 9.24
N PRO A 105 19.32 -4.09 10.28
CA PRO A 105 18.45 -3.39 11.24
C PRO A 105 19.23 -2.42 12.12
N GLY A 106 18.54 -1.49 12.78
CA GLY A 106 19.16 -0.50 13.65
C GLY A 106 18.16 0.42 14.33
N GLU A 107 18.69 1.34 15.13
CA GLU A 107 17.89 2.40 15.76
C GLU A 107 17.28 3.31 14.69
N VAL A 108 16.00 3.61 14.86
CA VAL A 108 15.24 4.48 13.97
C VAL A 108 15.03 5.83 14.63
N THR A 109 15.38 6.88 13.90
CA THR A 109 15.08 8.28 14.30
C THR A 109 13.86 8.76 13.51
N ASP A 110 12.81 9.19 14.20
CA ASP A 110 11.69 9.94 13.61
C ASP A 110 12.04 11.43 13.64
N HIS A 111 12.08 12.07 12.47
CA HIS A 111 12.38 13.48 12.31
C HIS A 111 11.13 14.38 12.42
N GLY A 112 9.97 13.78 12.69
CA GLY A 112 8.70 14.47 12.77
C GLY A 112 8.12 14.82 11.41
N VAL A 113 7.14 15.72 11.43
CA VAL A 113 6.35 16.09 10.25
C VAL A 113 7.20 16.87 9.23
N ALA A 114 7.28 16.33 8.02
CA ALA A 114 8.05 16.90 6.91
C ALA A 114 7.20 17.70 5.90
N LEU A 115 5.91 17.33 5.74
CA LEU A 115 4.93 18.03 4.90
C LEU A 115 3.52 17.76 5.43
N GLN A 116 2.64 18.76 5.41
CA GLN A 116 1.25 18.64 5.83
C GLN A 116 0.28 18.97 4.69
N LEU A 117 -0.86 18.33 4.66
CA LEU A 117 -1.92 18.55 3.67
C LEU A 117 -2.35 20.04 3.59
N LYS A 118 -2.45 20.72 4.74
CA LYS A 118 -2.81 22.15 4.80
C LYS A 118 -1.85 23.09 4.08
N ASP A 119 -0.59 22.64 3.88
CA ASP A 119 0.48 23.42 3.25
C ASP A 119 0.56 23.16 1.73
N ILE A 120 -0.38 22.39 1.16
CA ILE A 120 -0.48 22.05 -0.25
C ILE A 120 -1.69 22.75 -0.87
N PRO A 121 -1.52 23.85 -1.63
CA PRO A 121 -2.62 24.73 -2.04
C PRO A 121 -3.72 24.08 -2.87
N TRP A 122 -3.38 23.06 -3.68
CA TRP A 122 -4.29 22.39 -4.59
C TRP A 122 -4.94 21.13 -4.01
N ALA A 123 -4.32 20.50 -3.00
CA ALA A 123 -4.80 19.27 -2.41
C ALA A 123 -5.99 19.51 -1.48
N SER A 124 -6.88 18.54 -1.39
CA SER A 124 -8.06 18.57 -0.51
C SER A 124 -8.03 17.49 0.57
N LYS A 125 -7.51 16.29 0.28
CA LYS A 125 -7.48 15.16 1.21
C LYS A 125 -6.53 14.05 0.74
N GLN A 126 -6.22 13.12 1.64
CA GLN A 126 -5.58 11.83 1.37
C GLN A 126 -4.17 11.97 0.78
N LEU A 127 -3.19 12.24 1.65
CA LEU A 127 -1.77 12.16 1.31
C LEU A 127 -1.32 10.69 1.37
N TRP A 128 -1.46 9.97 0.24
CA TRP A 128 -1.13 8.55 0.16
C TRP A 128 0.36 8.31 -0.11
N ALA A 129 0.74 7.10 -0.53
CA ALA A 129 2.10 6.62 -0.67
C ALA A 129 3.06 7.63 -1.34
N PRO A 130 4.03 8.19 -0.61
CA PRO A 130 4.99 9.16 -1.17
C PRO A 130 6.21 8.44 -1.74
N ASP A 131 7.04 9.21 -2.48
CA ASP A 131 8.39 8.81 -2.84
C ASP A 131 9.35 9.99 -2.76
N ALA A 132 10.65 9.73 -2.64
CA ALA A 132 11.68 10.75 -2.56
C ALA A 132 12.77 10.57 -3.63
N ALA A 133 13.37 11.67 -4.03
CA ALA A 133 14.55 11.68 -4.89
C ALA A 133 15.53 12.79 -4.50
N PHE A 134 16.78 12.63 -4.92
CA PHE A 134 17.81 13.67 -4.74
C PHE A 134 18.46 14.01 -6.07
N ARG A 135 18.56 15.31 -6.33
CA ARG A 135 19.31 15.81 -7.49
C ARG A 135 19.88 17.20 -7.23
N ASN A 136 21.16 17.40 -7.55
CA ASN A 136 21.83 18.70 -7.53
C ASN A 136 21.65 19.50 -6.24
N GLY A 137 21.77 18.84 -5.07
CA GLY A 137 21.65 19.49 -3.76
C GLY A 137 20.22 19.73 -3.29
N THR A 138 19.21 19.24 -4.02
CA THR A 138 17.80 19.38 -3.67
C THR A 138 17.18 17.98 -3.46
N TYR A 139 16.43 17.82 -2.39
CA TYR A 139 15.56 16.67 -2.13
C TYR A 139 14.16 16.99 -2.63
N TYR A 140 13.55 16.00 -3.25
CA TYR A 140 12.21 16.07 -3.81
C TYR A 140 11.35 15.04 -3.10
N LEU A 141 10.16 15.42 -2.65
CA LEU A 141 9.13 14.54 -2.14
C LEU A 141 7.96 14.55 -3.12
N TYR A 142 7.67 13.41 -3.73
CA TYR A 142 6.52 13.20 -4.61
C TYR A 142 5.41 12.56 -3.82
N PHE A 143 4.19 13.00 -4.04
CA PHE A 143 3.06 12.52 -3.26
C PHE A 143 1.77 12.58 -4.06
N PRO A 144 0.90 11.58 -3.96
CA PRO A 144 -0.45 11.67 -4.47
C PRO A 144 -1.35 12.34 -3.44
N ALA A 145 -2.26 13.18 -3.91
CA ALA A 145 -3.34 13.72 -3.12
C ALA A 145 -4.57 13.94 -4.01
N LYS A 146 -5.76 13.87 -3.44
CA LYS A 146 -6.98 14.25 -4.17
C LYS A 146 -7.08 15.76 -4.25
N ASP A 147 -7.37 16.25 -5.46
CA ASP A 147 -7.71 17.64 -5.71
C ASP A 147 -9.17 17.94 -5.32
N LYS A 148 -9.63 19.18 -5.54
CA LYS A 148 -11.00 19.60 -5.23
C LYS A 148 -12.08 18.92 -6.09
N THR A 149 -11.70 18.20 -7.13
CA THR A 149 -12.60 17.41 -7.99
C THR A 149 -12.65 15.93 -7.60
N ASP A 150 -12.03 15.55 -6.48
CA ASP A 150 -11.88 14.18 -5.97
C ASP A 150 -11.02 13.29 -6.89
N ALA A 151 -10.21 13.87 -7.75
CA ALA A 151 -9.27 13.17 -8.59
C ALA A 151 -7.87 13.16 -7.93
N PHE A 152 -7.23 12.01 -7.87
CA PHE A 152 -5.83 11.93 -7.47
C PHE A 152 -4.92 12.60 -8.50
N ARG A 153 -4.02 13.44 -8.00
CA ARG A 153 -2.91 14.07 -8.72
C ARG A 153 -1.61 13.79 -7.99
N ILE A 154 -0.51 13.86 -8.70
CA ILE A 154 0.82 13.75 -8.08
C ILE A 154 1.38 15.15 -7.92
N GLY A 155 1.73 15.51 -6.68
CA GLY A 155 2.45 16.71 -6.34
C GLY A 155 3.94 16.49 -6.19
N VAL A 156 4.68 17.57 -6.11
CA VAL A 156 6.10 17.57 -5.72
C VAL A 156 6.37 18.69 -4.73
N ALA A 157 7.16 18.40 -3.71
CA ALA A 157 7.68 19.37 -2.76
C ALA A 157 9.19 19.27 -2.70
N THR A 158 9.87 20.35 -2.33
CA THR A 158 11.34 20.42 -2.33
C THR A 158 11.89 20.85 -0.98
N SER A 159 13.09 20.36 -0.65
CA SER A 159 13.83 20.72 0.55
C SER A 159 15.34 20.68 0.30
N PRO A 160 16.15 21.50 0.99
CA PRO A 160 17.60 21.34 1.03
C PRO A 160 18.06 20.20 1.96
N SER A 161 17.16 19.58 2.72
CA SER A 161 17.43 18.50 3.68
C SER A 161 16.60 17.27 3.34
N PRO A 162 17.13 16.04 3.51
CA PRO A 162 16.37 14.80 3.33
C PRO A 162 15.20 14.66 4.32
N THR A 163 15.27 15.35 5.46
CA THR A 163 14.24 15.30 6.51
C THR A 163 13.20 16.42 6.41
N GLY A 164 13.29 17.27 5.39
CA GLY A 164 12.41 18.42 5.26
C GLY A 164 12.85 19.62 6.15
N PRO A 165 11.94 20.57 6.47
CA PRO A 165 10.58 20.61 5.93
C PRO A 165 10.56 20.77 4.41
N PHE A 166 9.57 20.14 3.77
CA PHE A 166 9.37 20.26 2.33
C PHE A 166 8.38 21.38 2.00
N SER A 167 8.66 22.10 0.91
CA SER A 167 7.79 23.16 0.38
C SER A 167 7.11 22.67 -0.89
N ALA A 168 5.78 22.50 -0.85
CA ALA A 168 5.00 22.00 -1.98
C ALA A 168 4.96 23.03 -3.13
N GLN A 169 4.97 22.52 -4.37
CA GLN A 169 4.67 23.36 -5.53
C GLN A 169 3.20 23.80 -5.49
N PRO A 170 2.87 25.01 -6.02
CA PRO A 170 1.50 25.54 -5.96
C PRO A 170 0.47 24.75 -6.75
N GLU A 171 0.90 23.95 -7.72
CA GLU A 171 0.07 23.12 -8.58
C GLU A 171 0.61 21.69 -8.61
N PRO A 172 -0.25 20.68 -8.89
CA PRO A 172 0.23 19.31 -9.12
C PRO A 172 1.07 19.25 -10.39
N ILE A 173 1.88 18.22 -10.54
CA ILE A 173 2.62 17.95 -11.77
C ILE A 173 1.64 17.87 -12.95
N ALA A 174 1.84 18.72 -13.94
CA ALA A 174 0.97 18.79 -15.11
C ALA A 174 0.92 17.44 -15.85
N GLY A 175 -0.29 16.94 -16.11
CA GLY A 175 -0.50 15.64 -16.75
C GLY A 175 -0.37 14.44 -15.81
N SER A 176 -0.18 14.66 -14.49
CA SER A 176 -0.19 13.59 -13.51
C SER A 176 -1.60 13.16 -13.13
N TYR A 177 -1.74 11.92 -12.70
CA TYR A 177 -2.99 11.31 -12.24
C TYR A 177 -2.70 10.02 -11.45
N SER A 178 -3.71 9.49 -10.74
CA SER A 178 -3.57 8.26 -9.96
C SER A 178 -2.59 8.40 -8.79
N ILE A 179 -2.00 7.30 -8.32
CA ILE A 179 -1.29 7.18 -7.04
C ILE A 179 0.08 6.52 -7.19
N ASP A 180 0.77 6.35 -6.08
CA ASP A 180 1.99 5.57 -5.89
C ASP A 180 3.13 5.97 -6.84
N PRO A 181 3.50 7.28 -6.86
CA PRO A 181 4.68 7.67 -7.61
C PRO A 181 5.94 7.05 -7.02
N THR A 182 6.82 6.51 -7.87
CA THR A 182 8.19 6.15 -7.51
C THR A 182 9.16 6.71 -8.54
N VAL A 183 10.23 7.35 -8.11
CA VAL A 183 11.21 7.99 -8.98
C VAL A 183 12.53 7.23 -8.97
N PHE A 184 12.80 6.57 -10.05
CA PHE A 184 14.02 5.80 -10.26
C PHE A 184 15.06 6.64 -11.01
N LYS A 185 16.29 6.70 -10.47
CA LYS A 185 17.45 7.28 -11.14
C LYS A 185 18.20 6.19 -11.91
N ASP A 186 18.25 6.29 -13.23
CA ASP A 186 18.99 5.36 -14.06
C ASP A 186 20.50 5.68 -14.10
N ALA A 187 21.29 4.71 -14.57
CA ALA A 187 22.75 4.82 -14.68
C ALA A 187 23.22 5.95 -15.60
N ASP A 188 22.41 6.35 -16.58
CA ASP A 188 22.68 7.51 -17.45
C ASP A 188 22.34 8.87 -16.79
N GLY A 189 21.93 8.85 -15.53
CA GLY A 189 21.56 10.03 -14.73
C GLY A 189 20.17 10.58 -15.01
N LYS A 190 19.39 9.97 -15.90
CA LYS A 190 17.99 10.34 -16.10
C LYS A 190 17.12 9.77 -15.00
N HIS A 191 15.98 10.44 -14.75
CA HIS A 191 15.01 10.01 -13.78
C HIS A 191 13.71 9.64 -14.48
N TYR A 192 13.12 8.55 -14.02
CA TYR A 192 11.86 8.03 -14.51
C TYR A 192 10.90 7.88 -13.34
N MET A 193 9.67 8.37 -13.49
CA MET A 193 8.61 8.13 -12.52
C MET A 193 7.72 7.01 -13.01
N TYR A 194 7.49 6.02 -12.14
CA TYR A 194 6.45 5.01 -12.30
C TYR A 194 5.31 5.35 -11.36
N PHE A 195 4.08 5.13 -11.79
CA PHE A 195 2.92 5.44 -10.96
C PHE A 195 1.67 4.72 -11.43
N GLY A 196 0.67 4.68 -10.57
CA GLY A 196 -0.64 4.15 -10.86
C GLY A 196 -1.14 3.19 -9.80
N GLY A 197 -2.43 3.17 -9.61
CA GLY A 197 -3.17 2.18 -8.82
C GLY A 197 -4.60 2.13 -9.31
N ILE A 198 -5.17 0.94 -9.39
CA ILE A 198 -6.57 0.73 -9.75
C ILE A 198 -7.48 0.88 -8.52
N TRP A 199 -8.79 0.73 -8.65
CA TRP A 199 -9.80 0.94 -7.61
C TRP A 199 -9.71 2.32 -6.97
N GLY A 200 -9.41 2.41 -5.68
CA GLY A 200 -9.21 3.65 -4.95
C GLY A 200 -8.15 4.57 -5.57
N GLY A 201 -7.13 3.99 -6.22
CA GLY A 201 -6.09 4.71 -6.96
C GLY A 201 -6.54 5.32 -8.28
N GLN A 202 -7.77 5.02 -8.73
CA GLN A 202 -8.49 5.68 -9.83
C GLN A 202 -7.90 5.52 -11.23
N LEU A 203 -6.86 4.68 -11.43
CA LEU A 203 -6.20 4.55 -12.73
C LEU A 203 -7.17 4.16 -13.86
N GLN A 204 -8.13 3.26 -13.58
CA GLN A 204 -9.17 2.83 -14.52
C GLN A 204 -10.11 3.98 -14.96
N ARG A 205 -10.21 5.03 -14.16
CA ARG A 205 -11.06 6.21 -14.45
C ARG A 205 -10.40 7.21 -15.41
N TRP A 206 -9.16 6.91 -15.84
CA TRP A 206 -8.38 7.71 -16.79
C TRP A 206 -8.24 7.05 -18.16
N ALA A 207 -9.06 6.02 -18.47
CA ALA A 207 -8.99 5.26 -19.72
C ALA A 207 -9.07 6.11 -20.99
N THR A 208 -9.76 7.27 -20.94
CA THR A 208 -9.90 8.22 -22.06
C THR A 208 -8.87 9.35 -22.05
N GLY A 209 -7.90 9.32 -21.12
CA GLY A 209 -6.96 10.42 -20.88
C GLY A 209 -7.55 11.61 -20.10
N LYS A 210 -8.81 11.49 -19.64
CA LYS A 210 -9.48 12.45 -18.77
C LYS A 210 -10.11 11.71 -17.60
N PHE A 211 -10.14 12.38 -16.43
CA PHE A 211 -10.80 11.83 -15.26
C PHE A 211 -12.31 11.69 -15.47
N ASP A 212 -12.82 10.50 -15.25
CA ASP A 212 -14.25 10.23 -15.23
C ASP A 212 -14.76 10.14 -13.79
N PRO A 213 -15.42 11.19 -13.25
CA PRO A 213 -15.93 11.17 -11.88
C PRO A 213 -17.02 10.11 -11.65
N ASN A 214 -17.68 9.63 -12.71
CA ASN A 214 -18.72 8.61 -12.68
C ASN A 214 -18.19 7.21 -13.10
N GLY A 215 -16.90 7.11 -13.41
CA GLY A 215 -16.27 5.85 -13.79
C GLY A 215 -16.30 4.81 -12.66
N SER A 216 -16.09 3.55 -13.02
CA SER A 216 -16.08 2.45 -12.06
C SER A 216 -15.15 2.71 -10.90
N LYS A 217 -15.57 2.34 -9.68
CA LYS A 217 -14.73 2.40 -8.48
C LYS A 217 -13.82 1.17 -8.37
N THR A 218 -14.11 0.13 -9.11
CA THR A 218 -13.29 -1.07 -9.27
C THR A 218 -12.69 -1.12 -10.66
N ASP A 219 -11.80 -2.05 -10.91
CA ASP A 219 -11.24 -2.24 -12.24
C ASP A 219 -12.31 -2.65 -13.25
N LEU A 220 -12.16 -2.21 -14.50
CA LEU A 220 -13.03 -2.57 -15.62
C LEU A 220 -12.50 -3.79 -16.37
N GLN A 221 -11.59 -4.53 -15.76
CA GLN A 221 -10.92 -5.62 -16.46
C GLN A 221 -11.91 -6.72 -16.77
N LYS A 222 -11.91 -7.07 -18.03
CA LYS A 222 -12.50 -8.31 -18.47
C LYS A 222 -11.42 -9.37 -18.29
N ASP A 223 -11.75 -10.49 -17.69
CA ASP A 223 -10.81 -11.56 -17.33
C ASP A 223 -9.86 -11.96 -18.48
N HIS A 224 -10.35 -11.87 -19.71
CA HIS A 224 -9.62 -12.24 -20.93
C HIS A 224 -8.98 -11.06 -21.68
N SER A 225 -8.97 -9.88 -21.09
CA SER A 225 -8.31 -8.69 -21.66
C SER A 225 -6.98 -8.43 -20.94
N PRO A 226 -5.99 -7.79 -21.59
CA PRO A 226 -4.79 -7.34 -20.90
C PRO A 226 -5.11 -6.52 -19.66
N ALA A 227 -4.39 -6.79 -18.56
CA ALA A 227 -4.50 -6.02 -17.33
C ALA A 227 -4.11 -4.55 -17.56
N ILE A 228 -4.70 -3.64 -16.80
CA ILE A 228 -4.26 -2.25 -16.78
C ILE A 228 -2.85 -2.20 -16.16
N GLY A 229 -1.88 -1.72 -16.95
CA GLY A 229 -0.51 -1.57 -16.49
C GLY A 229 -0.28 -0.25 -15.76
N PRO A 230 0.80 -0.16 -14.95
CA PRO A 230 1.27 1.10 -14.39
C PRO A 230 1.70 2.07 -15.50
N ARG A 231 2.02 3.29 -15.12
CA ARG A 231 2.53 4.32 -16.04
C ARG A 231 4.01 4.54 -15.78
N VAL A 232 4.75 4.88 -16.83
CA VAL A 232 6.12 5.34 -16.75
C VAL A 232 6.28 6.63 -17.54
N VAL A 233 7.07 7.55 -17.01
CA VAL A 233 7.35 8.83 -17.66
C VAL A 233 8.77 9.31 -17.31
N LYS A 234 9.48 9.86 -18.27
CA LYS A 234 10.75 10.54 -18.01
C LYS A 234 10.49 11.89 -17.34
N MET A 235 11.22 12.17 -16.26
CA MET A 235 11.17 13.44 -15.58
C MET A 235 11.97 14.52 -16.34
N LYS A 236 11.56 15.78 -16.18
CA LYS A 236 12.37 16.94 -16.60
C LYS A 236 13.65 17.05 -15.77
N GLU A 237 14.62 17.81 -16.28
CA GLU A 237 15.89 18.02 -15.60
C GLU A 237 15.75 18.75 -14.26
N ASP A 238 14.72 19.59 -14.10
CA ASP A 238 14.38 20.29 -12.85
C ASP A 238 13.63 19.41 -11.85
N MET A 239 13.28 18.19 -12.22
CA MET A 239 12.53 17.21 -11.41
C MET A 239 11.11 17.67 -11.01
N LEU A 240 10.61 18.80 -11.55
CA LEU A 240 9.30 19.35 -11.18
C LEU A 240 8.18 18.98 -12.15
N GLY A 241 8.46 18.18 -13.18
CA GLY A 241 7.46 17.84 -14.16
C GLY A 241 7.87 16.71 -15.10
N PHE A 242 6.94 16.32 -15.96
CA PHE A 242 7.12 15.30 -16.97
C PHE A 242 7.77 15.88 -18.24
N ALA A 243 8.80 15.22 -18.77
CA ALA A 243 9.46 15.59 -20.02
C ALA A 243 8.73 15.08 -21.25
N GLU A 244 7.80 14.15 -21.08
CA GLU A 244 7.01 13.51 -22.13
C GLU A 244 5.63 13.10 -21.59
N ALA A 245 4.75 12.57 -22.44
CA ALA A 245 3.52 11.95 -21.99
C ALA A 245 3.80 10.60 -21.32
N ALA A 246 3.07 10.31 -20.25
CA ALA A 246 3.17 9.02 -19.58
C ALA A 246 2.75 7.87 -20.51
N LYS A 247 3.50 6.78 -20.45
CA LYS A 247 3.29 5.55 -21.24
C LYS A 247 2.86 4.42 -20.33
N GLU A 248 2.04 3.51 -20.84
CA GLU A 248 1.70 2.30 -20.12
C GLU A 248 2.86 1.31 -20.14
N VAL A 249 3.19 0.78 -18.97
CA VAL A 249 4.14 -0.32 -18.79
C VAL A 249 3.42 -1.63 -19.03
N ARG A 250 3.92 -2.45 -19.94
CA ARG A 250 3.39 -3.79 -20.17
C ARG A 250 4.14 -4.81 -19.33
N ILE A 251 3.39 -5.62 -18.61
CA ILE A 251 3.89 -6.79 -17.88
C ILE A 251 3.46 -8.03 -18.67
N LEU A 252 4.42 -8.87 -19.00
CA LEU A 252 4.23 -10.06 -19.80
C LEU A 252 4.45 -11.31 -18.95
N ASP A 253 3.81 -12.40 -19.33
CA ASP A 253 4.16 -13.73 -18.82
C ASP A 253 5.49 -14.23 -19.43
N GLN A 254 5.98 -15.38 -19.01
CA GLN A 254 7.21 -15.98 -19.53
C GLN A 254 7.08 -16.44 -21.00
N GLY A 255 5.88 -16.55 -21.51
CA GLY A 255 5.59 -16.83 -22.92
C GLY A 255 5.58 -15.57 -23.80
N GLY A 256 5.74 -14.37 -23.20
CA GLY A 256 5.70 -13.09 -23.90
C GLY A 256 4.28 -12.54 -24.13
N ASN A 257 3.25 -13.14 -23.50
CA ASN A 257 1.88 -12.67 -23.60
C ASN A 257 1.59 -11.66 -22.49
N PRO A 258 0.72 -10.66 -22.70
CA PRO A 258 0.28 -9.76 -21.63
C PRO A 258 -0.36 -10.53 -20.47
N ILE A 259 -0.05 -10.15 -19.24
CA ILE A 259 -0.81 -10.61 -18.07
C ILE A 259 -2.26 -10.14 -18.22
N LEU A 260 -3.22 -11.03 -17.97
CA LEU A 260 -4.65 -10.75 -18.16
C LEU A 260 -5.28 -10.16 -16.90
N GLY A 261 -6.40 -9.47 -17.07
CA GLY A 261 -7.18 -8.89 -15.98
C GLY A 261 -7.67 -9.89 -14.94
N GLY A 262 -8.03 -11.10 -15.38
CA GLY A 262 -8.45 -12.18 -14.49
C GLY A 262 -7.30 -12.90 -13.77
N ASP A 263 -6.05 -12.54 -14.06
CA ASP A 263 -4.88 -13.11 -13.40
C ASP A 263 -4.50 -12.29 -12.16
N HIS A 264 -5.31 -12.40 -11.14
CA HIS A 264 -5.21 -11.62 -9.91
C HIS A 264 -3.90 -11.85 -9.15
N ASP A 265 -3.28 -13.01 -9.28
CA ASP A 265 -2.01 -13.33 -8.61
C ASP A 265 -0.79 -12.67 -9.26
N ARG A 266 -0.92 -12.18 -10.49
CA ARG A 266 0.20 -11.62 -11.26
C ARG A 266 -0.07 -10.24 -11.84
N ARG A 267 -1.32 -9.81 -11.96
CA ARG A 267 -1.67 -8.51 -12.51
C ARG A 267 -1.20 -7.36 -11.62
N PHE A 268 -0.87 -6.23 -12.24
CA PHE A 268 -0.60 -5.00 -11.53
C PHE A 268 -1.86 -4.48 -10.84
N PHE A 269 -1.73 -4.05 -9.59
CA PHE A 269 -2.78 -3.34 -8.88
C PHE A 269 -2.29 -1.94 -8.46
N GLU A 270 -1.17 -1.82 -7.72
CA GLU A 270 -0.58 -0.57 -7.23
C GLU A 270 0.87 -0.78 -6.77
N ALA A 271 1.45 0.17 -6.03
CA ALA A 271 2.74 0.05 -5.35
C ALA A 271 3.92 -0.18 -6.31
N ALA A 272 3.99 0.60 -7.39
CA ALA A 272 5.09 0.51 -8.34
C ALA A 272 6.44 0.82 -7.68
N TRP A 273 7.46 -0.02 -7.94
CA TRP A 273 8.84 0.22 -7.52
C TRP A 273 9.83 -0.23 -8.59
N MET A 274 10.98 0.42 -8.67
CA MET A 274 12.03 0.07 -9.64
C MET A 274 13.40 0.04 -8.95
N HIS A 275 14.15 -1.05 -9.19
CA HIS A 275 15.57 -1.11 -8.88
C HIS A 275 16.36 -1.78 -10.00
N ARG A 276 17.69 -1.68 -9.96
CA ARG A 276 18.58 -2.41 -10.87
C ARG A 276 19.45 -3.38 -10.10
N TYR A 277 19.60 -4.58 -10.67
CA TYR A 277 20.52 -5.58 -10.19
C TYR A 277 21.19 -6.27 -11.36
N ASN A 278 22.53 -6.40 -11.34
CA ASN A 278 23.33 -7.02 -12.41
C ASN A 278 22.98 -6.53 -13.84
N GLY A 279 22.75 -5.22 -13.98
CA GLY A 279 22.45 -4.58 -15.26
C GLY A 279 20.99 -4.69 -15.73
N LYS A 280 20.16 -5.51 -15.10
CA LYS A 280 18.72 -5.63 -15.40
C LYS A 280 17.87 -4.70 -14.54
N TYR A 281 16.70 -4.33 -15.09
CA TYR A 281 15.67 -3.56 -14.42
C TYR A 281 14.69 -4.54 -13.76
N TYR A 282 14.40 -4.32 -12.48
CA TYR A 282 13.44 -5.09 -11.69
C TYR A 282 12.28 -4.16 -11.34
N PHE A 283 11.18 -4.36 -12.01
CA PHE A 283 9.92 -3.67 -11.71
C PHE A 283 9.11 -4.52 -10.75
N SER A 284 8.82 -4.02 -9.55
CA SER A 284 8.01 -4.72 -8.55
C SER A 284 6.75 -3.95 -8.22
N TYR A 285 5.71 -4.66 -7.76
CA TYR A 285 4.38 -4.10 -7.59
C TYR A 285 3.50 -5.00 -6.70
N SER A 286 2.42 -4.43 -6.16
CA SER A 286 1.36 -5.14 -5.46
C SER A 286 0.31 -5.69 -6.42
N THR A 287 -0.20 -6.88 -6.13
CA THR A 287 -1.32 -7.50 -6.85
C THR A 287 -2.69 -7.13 -6.26
N GLY A 288 -2.70 -6.37 -5.15
CA GLY A 288 -3.91 -5.88 -4.48
C GLY A 288 -4.67 -6.99 -3.77
N ASP A 289 -5.79 -7.42 -4.33
CA ASP A 289 -6.75 -8.36 -3.72
C ASP A 289 -6.19 -9.77 -3.41
N THR A 290 -5.06 -10.16 -3.99
CA THR A 290 -4.33 -11.39 -3.62
C THR A 290 -3.14 -11.14 -2.71
N HIS A 291 -2.85 -9.86 -2.42
CA HIS A 291 -1.88 -9.39 -1.42
C HIS A 291 -0.42 -9.82 -1.64
N PHE A 292 0.00 -10.15 -2.86
CA PHE A 292 1.40 -10.42 -3.18
C PHE A 292 2.15 -9.15 -3.54
N ILE A 293 3.45 -9.09 -3.22
CA ILE A 293 4.41 -8.27 -3.94
C ILE A 293 5.08 -9.15 -4.98
N CYS A 294 4.82 -8.84 -6.25
CA CYS A 294 5.40 -9.50 -7.42
C CYS A 294 6.54 -8.69 -8.02
N TYR A 295 7.34 -9.31 -8.88
CA TYR A 295 8.31 -8.60 -9.71
C TYR A 295 8.39 -9.16 -11.12
N ALA A 296 8.81 -8.27 -12.01
CA ALA A 296 9.07 -8.54 -13.42
C ALA A 296 10.42 -7.91 -13.82
N THR A 297 11.11 -8.47 -14.80
CA THR A 297 12.42 -7.96 -15.24
C THR A 297 12.39 -7.50 -16.70
N GLY A 298 13.24 -6.51 -17.03
CA GLY A 298 13.36 -5.97 -18.37
C GLY A 298 14.75 -5.41 -18.65
N ASP A 299 14.96 -4.94 -19.88
CA ASP A 299 16.25 -4.46 -20.37
C ASP A 299 16.33 -2.93 -20.50
N ASN A 300 15.23 -2.23 -20.26
CA ASN A 300 15.18 -0.77 -20.27
C ASN A 300 14.06 -0.24 -19.36
N PRO A 301 14.09 1.05 -18.97
CA PRO A 301 13.15 1.60 -17.99
C PRO A 301 11.69 1.65 -18.46
N TYR A 302 11.42 1.56 -19.77
CA TYR A 302 10.03 1.57 -20.27
C TYR A 302 9.43 0.16 -20.39
N GLY A 303 10.22 -0.89 -20.13
CA GLY A 303 9.80 -2.26 -20.38
C GLY A 303 9.74 -2.63 -21.87
N PRO A 304 8.98 -3.67 -22.29
CA PRO A 304 8.13 -4.46 -21.42
C PRO A 304 8.93 -5.22 -20.35
N PHE A 305 8.25 -5.59 -19.26
CA PHE A 305 8.84 -6.39 -18.19
C PHE A 305 8.21 -7.79 -18.20
N THR A 306 9.04 -8.82 -18.07
CA THR A 306 8.56 -10.22 -17.98
C THR A 306 8.45 -10.63 -16.52
N TRP A 307 7.28 -11.07 -16.09
CA TRP A 307 7.00 -11.55 -14.73
C TRP A 307 7.96 -12.69 -14.36
N GLN A 308 8.51 -12.63 -13.16
CA GLN A 308 9.50 -13.59 -12.68
C GLN A 308 9.04 -14.35 -11.42
N GLY A 309 8.24 -13.72 -10.56
CA GLY A 309 7.83 -14.36 -9.32
C GLY A 309 7.29 -13.41 -8.26
N ILE A 310 7.19 -13.96 -7.05
CA ILE A 310 6.71 -13.30 -5.85
C ILE A 310 7.91 -12.95 -4.97
N ILE A 311 7.97 -11.70 -4.50
CA ILE A 311 8.96 -11.23 -3.52
C ILE A 311 8.45 -11.48 -2.11
N LEU A 312 7.21 -11.05 -1.82
CA LEU A 312 6.61 -11.11 -0.50
C LEU A 312 5.24 -11.79 -0.57
N LYS A 313 5.03 -12.78 0.30
CA LYS A 313 3.72 -13.39 0.53
C LYS A 313 2.76 -12.41 1.23
N PRO A 314 1.44 -12.71 1.27
CA PRO A 314 0.46 -11.83 1.86
C PRO A 314 0.77 -11.43 3.30
N VAL A 315 0.51 -10.16 3.62
CA VAL A 315 0.62 -9.59 4.97
C VAL A 315 -0.75 -9.54 5.65
N ILE A 316 -0.76 -9.40 6.98
CA ILE A 316 -1.98 -9.06 7.72
C ILE A 316 -2.34 -7.60 7.41
N GLY A 317 -3.56 -7.37 6.94
CA GLY A 317 -4.06 -6.12 6.38
C GLY A 317 -4.44 -6.28 4.92
N TRP A 318 -5.17 -5.31 4.36
CA TRP A 318 -5.63 -5.44 2.97
C TRP A 318 -4.58 -4.94 1.97
N THR A 319 -3.94 -3.81 2.25
CA THR A 319 -2.92 -3.25 1.36
C THR A 319 -1.56 -3.92 1.57
N ASN A 320 -0.77 -3.95 0.50
CA ASN A 320 0.61 -4.39 0.52
C ASN A 320 1.44 -3.44 -0.36
N HIS A 321 2.41 -2.75 0.24
CA HIS A 321 3.28 -1.79 -0.44
C HIS A 321 4.71 -1.95 0.04
N HIS A 322 5.69 -1.59 -0.79
CA HIS A 322 7.08 -1.88 -0.52
C HIS A 322 8.05 -0.90 -1.18
N SER A 323 9.29 -0.96 -0.73
CA SER A 323 10.46 -0.46 -1.44
C SER A 323 11.65 -1.41 -1.29
N ILE A 324 12.57 -1.36 -2.24
CA ILE A 324 13.78 -2.21 -2.26
C ILE A 324 15.00 -1.31 -2.41
N VAL A 325 15.95 -1.43 -1.49
CA VAL A 325 17.14 -0.59 -1.47
C VAL A 325 18.39 -1.41 -1.17
N GLU A 326 19.50 -1.08 -1.83
CA GLU A 326 20.82 -1.57 -1.47
C GLU A 326 21.46 -0.62 -0.46
N PHE A 327 21.93 -1.19 0.65
CA PHE A 327 22.66 -0.46 1.67
C PHE A 327 23.83 -1.28 2.23
N LYS A 328 25.04 -0.72 2.14
CA LYS A 328 26.29 -1.35 2.62
C LYS A 328 26.48 -2.77 2.10
N GLY A 329 26.19 -3.00 0.81
CA GLY A 329 26.39 -4.27 0.11
C GLY A 329 25.34 -5.33 0.39
N LYS A 330 24.23 -4.97 1.02
CA LYS A 330 23.06 -5.83 1.22
C LYS A 330 21.82 -5.19 0.68
N TRP A 331 20.87 -6.03 0.23
CA TRP A 331 19.57 -5.59 -0.22
C TRP A 331 18.54 -5.75 0.87
N TYR A 332 17.61 -4.79 0.97
CA TYR A 332 16.56 -4.78 1.97
C TYR A 332 15.20 -4.51 1.32
N LEU A 333 14.20 -5.24 1.79
CA LEU A 333 12.79 -5.01 1.52
C LEU A 333 12.17 -4.27 2.70
N PHE A 334 11.67 -3.08 2.46
CA PHE A 334 10.78 -2.37 3.37
C PHE A 334 9.35 -2.66 2.94
N TYR A 335 8.48 -3.01 3.88
CA TYR A 335 7.07 -3.33 3.63
C TYR A 335 6.24 -2.95 4.85
N HIS A 336 4.93 -3.03 4.78
CA HIS A 336 4.07 -2.80 5.93
C HIS A 336 3.14 -3.98 6.20
N ASP A 337 2.62 -4.06 7.43
CA ASP A 337 1.49 -4.88 7.83
C ASP A 337 0.62 -4.16 8.86
N SER A 338 -0.51 -4.77 9.26
CA SER A 338 -1.42 -4.23 10.27
C SER A 338 -1.40 -5.03 11.59
N VAL A 339 -0.33 -5.76 11.89
CA VAL A 339 -0.25 -6.63 13.09
C VAL A 339 -0.34 -5.81 14.37
N LEU A 340 0.34 -4.65 14.44
CA LEU A 340 0.36 -3.82 15.65
C LEU A 340 -1.02 -3.29 16.03
N SER A 341 -1.87 -3.00 15.05
CA SER A 341 -3.26 -2.55 15.25
C SER A 341 -4.27 -3.68 15.45
N GLY A 342 -3.80 -4.94 15.46
CA GLY A 342 -4.69 -6.10 15.52
C GLY A 342 -5.45 -6.38 14.22
N GLY A 343 -4.89 -5.96 13.06
CA GLY A 343 -5.43 -6.20 11.73
C GLY A 343 -6.30 -5.07 11.16
N GLN A 344 -6.32 -3.89 11.78
CA GLN A 344 -7.03 -2.73 11.23
C GLN A 344 -6.32 -2.24 9.97
N THR A 345 -6.96 -2.37 8.82
CA THR A 345 -6.32 -2.22 7.51
C THR A 345 -5.76 -0.82 7.22
N HIS A 346 -6.26 0.21 7.89
CA HIS A 346 -5.81 1.61 7.74
C HIS A 346 -4.85 2.07 8.86
N LEU A 347 -4.40 1.14 9.74
CA LEU A 347 -3.46 1.42 10.84
C LEU A 347 -2.31 0.42 10.73
N ARG A 348 -1.38 0.74 9.85
CA ARG A 348 -0.29 -0.14 9.41
C ARG A 348 1.03 0.21 10.09
N ASN A 349 2.02 -0.66 10.00
CA ASN A 349 3.36 -0.38 10.47
C ASN A 349 4.41 -0.88 9.50
N VAL A 350 5.38 -0.02 9.21
CA VAL A 350 6.53 -0.36 8.36
C VAL A 350 7.47 -1.31 9.09
N ARG A 351 7.91 -2.31 8.35
CA ARG A 351 8.92 -3.31 8.73
C ARG A 351 10.04 -3.37 7.70
N VAL A 352 11.15 -3.99 8.04
CA VAL A 352 12.27 -4.21 7.12
C VAL A 352 12.85 -5.60 7.31
N THR A 353 13.22 -6.25 6.20
CA THR A 353 13.93 -7.53 6.19
C THR A 353 14.99 -7.56 5.08
N GLU A 354 15.97 -8.46 5.19
CA GLU A 354 16.97 -8.67 4.13
C GLU A 354 16.28 -9.31 2.90
N LEU A 355 16.56 -8.78 1.71
CA LEU A 355 16.15 -9.34 0.43
C LEU A 355 17.35 -9.99 -0.24
N ARG A 356 17.15 -11.15 -0.84
CA ARG A 356 18.24 -11.89 -1.49
C ARG A 356 17.97 -12.15 -2.96
N HIS A 357 18.90 -11.71 -3.79
CA HIS A 357 18.97 -12.14 -5.18
C HIS A 357 19.79 -13.43 -5.26
N ARG A 358 19.26 -14.44 -5.98
CA ARG A 358 20.01 -15.67 -6.28
C ARG A 358 21.02 -15.42 -7.38
N PRO A 359 22.00 -16.34 -7.59
CA PRO A 359 22.99 -16.19 -8.65
C PRO A 359 22.42 -16.09 -10.07
N ASP A 360 21.23 -16.65 -10.30
CA ASP A 360 20.49 -16.55 -11.57
C ASP A 360 19.73 -15.23 -11.75
N GLY A 361 19.77 -14.35 -10.74
CA GLY A 361 19.07 -13.08 -10.72
C GLY A 361 17.63 -13.15 -10.19
N THR A 362 17.11 -14.33 -9.86
CA THR A 362 15.80 -14.41 -9.21
C THR A 362 15.85 -13.93 -7.76
N ILE A 363 14.72 -13.45 -7.25
CA ILE A 363 14.58 -13.01 -5.85
C ILE A 363 14.02 -14.16 -5.01
N GLU A 364 14.56 -14.37 -3.81
CA GLU A 364 14.00 -15.31 -2.85
C GLU A 364 12.68 -14.78 -2.31
N THR A 365 11.63 -15.61 -2.39
CA THR A 365 10.33 -15.27 -1.82
C THR A 365 10.40 -15.22 -0.30
N ILE A 366 9.89 -14.16 0.29
CA ILE A 366 9.85 -13.91 1.72
C ILE A 366 8.45 -14.24 2.24
N ASP A 367 8.38 -15.06 3.30
CA ASP A 367 7.19 -15.21 4.13
C ASP A 367 7.31 -14.18 5.27
N PRO A 368 6.37 -13.24 5.42
CA PRO A 368 6.46 -12.21 6.44
C PRO A 368 6.22 -12.72 7.87
N TYR A 369 5.82 -13.98 8.01
CA TYR A 369 5.48 -14.57 9.30
C TYR A 369 6.19 -15.92 9.51
N THR A 370 6.52 -16.19 10.77
CA THR A 370 6.92 -17.54 11.23
C THR A 370 5.70 -18.32 11.70
N GLU A 371 5.73 -19.64 11.50
CA GLU A 371 4.75 -20.57 12.09
C GLU A 371 4.77 -20.55 13.61
#